data_340855a4e5d7ea52617d5dd0018149e2
#
_entry.id   340855a4e5d7ea52617d5dd0018149e2
#
_cell.length_a   1.000
_cell.length_b   1.000
_cell.length_c   1.000
_cell.angle_alpha   90.00
_cell.angle_beta   90.00
_cell.angle_gamma   90.00
#
_symmetry.space_group_name_H-M   'P 1'
#
loop_
_entity.id
_entity.type
_entity.pdbx_description
1 polymer ?
#
loop_
_entity_poly.entity_id
_entity_poly.type
_entity_poly.pdbx_seq_one_letter_code
_entity_poly.pdbx_strand_id
1 'polypeptide(L)'
;MKIETDTEFLQVADDLAAMAAADTKAKAELEEALQAVRDQHAPALAAMKQSMAEKAKALTAYLKKKGVEERLFKPGQRQGESSKALFGWRDSAESLATLNTKEKMDELARRLYDENKTQYLILGAPSVDKDAIKKAGLSDSELANLGLRRTVKTSFYCELKDRVATGRVTASAK
;
A
#
# COMPACT_ATOMS: atom_id res chain seq x y z
N MET A 1 14.96 34.66 28.55
CA MET A 1 15.31 35.99 28.01
C MET A 1 14.17 36.92 28.37
N LYS A 2 14.44 38.10 28.91
CA LYS A 2 13.44 39.08 29.28
C LYS A 2 13.75 40.35 28.48
N ILE A 3 12.73 40.91 27.83
CA ILE A 3 12.83 42.11 26.99
C ILE A 3 12.26 43.23 27.83
N GLU A 4 13.04 44.30 28.05
CA GLU A 4 12.65 45.41 28.93
C GLU A 4 12.52 46.75 28.19
N THR A 5 13.05 46.83 26.96
CA THR A 5 12.99 48.04 26.14
C THR A 5 12.54 47.76 24.72
N ASP A 6 11.93 48.77 24.03
CA ASP A 6 11.53 48.68 22.65
C ASP A 6 12.73 48.37 21.70
N THR A 7 13.90 48.90 22.05
CA THR A 7 15.14 48.65 21.28
C THR A 7 15.56 47.19 21.35
N GLU A 8 15.50 46.56 22.51
CA GLU A 8 15.77 45.13 22.69
C GLU A 8 14.72 44.29 21.96
N PHE A 9 13.44 44.69 21.99
CA PHE A 9 12.41 44.00 21.26
C PHE A 9 12.67 43.98 19.75
N LEU A 10 13.02 45.13 19.15
CA LEU A 10 13.33 45.24 17.72
C LEU A 10 14.55 44.40 17.35
N GLN A 11 15.61 44.44 18.17
CA GLN A 11 16.81 43.62 17.96
C GLN A 11 16.47 42.13 17.95
N VAL A 12 15.72 41.67 18.95
CA VAL A 12 15.32 40.25 19.04
C VAL A 12 14.39 39.85 17.89
N ALA A 13 13.52 40.74 17.42
CA ALA A 13 12.66 40.50 16.24
C ALA A 13 13.49 40.34 14.99
N ASP A 14 14.49 41.17 14.75
CA ASP A 14 15.41 41.09 13.62
C ASP A 14 16.26 39.80 13.70
N ASP A 15 16.77 39.44 14.86
CA ASP A 15 17.51 38.19 15.06
C ASP A 15 16.63 36.97 14.79
N LEU A 16 15.38 36.98 15.25
CA LEU A 16 14.42 35.90 14.94
C LEU A 16 14.11 35.78 13.44
N ALA A 17 13.93 36.91 12.76
CA ALA A 17 13.74 36.92 11.31
C ALA A 17 14.95 36.38 10.56
N ALA A 18 16.18 36.76 11.00
CA ALA A 18 17.41 36.22 10.42
C ALA A 18 17.54 34.71 10.65
N MET A 19 17.22 34.22 11.85
CA MET A 19 17.20 32.77 12.13
C MET A 19 16.18 32.02 11.30
N ALA A 20 14.97 32.55 11.12
CA ALA A 20 13.94 31.95 10.30
C ALA A 20 14.36 31.87 8.82
N ALA A 21 15.01 32.92 8.31
CA ALA A 21 15.57 32.92 6.96
C ALA A 21 16.68 31.85 6.79
N ALA A 22 17.59 31.74 7.76
CA ALA A 22 18.64 30.74 7.79
C ALA A 22 18.09 29.30 7.86
N ASP A 23 17.06 29.05 8.68
CA ASP A 23 16.38 27.75 8.76
C ASP A 23 15.73 27.37 7.43
N THR A 24 15.04 28.34 6.80
CA THR A 24 14.42 28.11 5.47
C THR A 24 15.46 27.77 4.42
N LYS A 25 16.59 28.47 4.40
CA LYS A 25 17.70 28.20 3.48
C LYS A 25 18.30 26.82 3.72
N ALA A 26 18.58 26.47 4.97
CA ALA A 26 19.15 25.17 5.33
C ALA A 26 18.20 24.00 4.95
N LYS A 27 16.89 24.18 5.11
CA LYS A 27 15.90 23.19 4.66
C LYS A 27 15.87 23.02 3.13
N ALA A 28 15.96 24.10 2.38
CA ALA A 28 16.04 24.06 0.93
C ALA A 28 17.30 23.34 0.43
N GLU A 29 18.46 23.65 1.01
CA GLU A 29 19.74 22.98 0.70
C GLU A 29 19.69 21.47 1.03
N LEU A 30 19.07 21.11 2.15
CA LEU A 30 18.88 19.71 2.52
C LEU A 30 17.99 18.97 1.51
N GLU A 31 16.86 19.56 1.12
CA GLU A 31 15.94 18.92 0.16
C GLU A 31 16.60 18.76 -1.22
N GLU A 32 17.37 19.75 -1.68
CA GLU A 32 18.14 19.67 -2.91
C GLU A 32 19.18 18.54 -2.84
N ALA A 33 19.92 18.42 -1.74
CA ALA A 33 20.88 17.34 -1.55
C ALA A 33 20.20 15.95 -1.53
N LEU A 34 19.05 15.83 -0.86
CA LEU A 34 18.27 14.60 -0.82
C LEU A 34 17.74 14.22 -2.21
N GLN A 35 17.28 15.22 -2.98
CA GLN A 35 16.82 15.00 -4.35
C GLN A 35 17.97 14.55 -5.27
N ALA A 36 19.14 15.15 -5.17
CA ALA A 36 20.32 14.73 -5.93
C ALA A 36 20.70 13.26 -5.64
N VAL A 37 20.67 12.84 -4.37
CA VAL A 37 20.91 11.44 -3.98
C VAL A 37 19.84 10.50 -4.55
N ARG A 38 18.56 10.89 -4.47
CA ARG A 38 17.45 10.11 -5.07
C ARG A 38 17.65 9.91 -6.57
N ASP A 39 17.97 10.98 -7.28
CA ASP A 39 18.15 10.97 -8.74
C ASP A 39 19.37 10.11 -9.15
N GLN A 40 20.45 10.18 -8.38
CA GLN A 40 21.63 9.36 -8.59
C GLN A 40 21.34 7.86 -8.49
N HIS A 41 20.49 7.47 -7.53
CA HIS A 41 20.19 6.04 -7.29
C HIS A 41 18.95 5.54 -8.05
N ALA A 42 18.07 6.42 -8.53
CA ALA A 42 16.83 6.06 -9.20
C ALA A 42 17.01 5.08 -10.38
N PRO A 43 17.97 5.24 -11.30
CA PRO A 43 18.15 4.32 -12.42
C PRO A 43 18.54 2.91 -11.96
N ALA A 44 19.45 2.79 -10.99
CA ALA A 44 19.88 1.50 -10.45
C ALA A 44 18.73 0.78 -9.71
N LEU A 45 17.95 1.52 -8.92
CA LEU A 45 16.78 0.99 -8.23
C LEU A 45 15.68 0.56 -9.22
N ALA A 46 15.46 1.32 -10.28
CA ALA A 46 14.51 0.97 -11.33
C ALA A 46 14.92 -0.31 -12.07
N ALA A 47 16.18 -0.43 -12.47
CA ALA A 47 16.71 -1.63 -13.13
C ALA A 47 16.63 -2.86 -12.21
N MET A 48 16.95 -2.72 -10.93
CA MET A 48 16.81 -3.79 -9.95
C MET A 48 15.35 -4.22 -9.78
N LYS A 49 14.44 -3.26 -9.67
CA LYS A 49 12.99 -3.53 -9.56
C LYS A 49 12.46 -4.27 -10.78
N GLN A 50 12.86 -3.87 -11.99
CA GLN A 50 12.50 -4.57 -13.22
C GLN A 50 13.03 -6.00 -13.23
N SER A 51 14.32 -6.21 -12.95
CA SER A 51 14.93 -7.54 -12.87
C SER A 51 14.24 -8.44 -11.85
N MET A 52 13.87 -7.90 -10.69
CA MET A 52 13.11 -8.64 -9.67
C MET A 52 11.72 -9.05 -10.19
N ALA A 53 11.02 -8.17 -10.88
CA ALA A 53 9.70 -8.45 -11.45
C ALA A 53 9.77 -9.55 -12.54
N GLU A 54 10.76 -9.49 -13.43
CA GLU A 54 11.00 -10.50 -14.46
C GLU A 54 11.30 -11.88 -13.86
N LYS A 55 12.17 -11.93 -12.86
CA LYS A 55 12.49 -13.17 -12.14
C LYS A 55 11.27 -13.72 -11.39
N ALA A 56 10.50 -12.88 -10.71
CA ALA A 56 9.28 -13.30 -10.03
C ALA A 56 8.25 -13.86 -11.01
N LYS A 57 8.10 -13.24 -12.19
CA LYS A 57 7.24 -13.73 -13.28
C LYS A 57 7.69 -15.11 -13.78
N ALA A 58 9.00 -15.29 -13.99
CA ALA A 58 9.56 -16.57 -14.42
C ALA A 58 9.36 -17.68 -13.37
N LEU A 59 9.60 -17.39 -12.09
CA LEU A 59 9.35 -18.32 -10.99
C LEU A 59 7.87 -18.70 -10.89
N THR A 60 6.98 -17.73 -10.98
CA THR A 60 5.52 -17.94 -11.00
C THR A 60 5.11 -18.85 -12.15
N ALA A 61 5.62 -18.60 -13.35
CA ALA A 61 5.33 -19.43 -14.53
C ALA A 61 5.85 -20.86 -14.39
N TYR A 62 7.00 -21.02 -13.77
CA TYR A 62 7.58 -22.34 -13.53
C TYR A 62 6.78 -23.14 -12.49
N LEU A 63 6.40 -22.52 -11.36
CA LEU A 63 5.59 -23.17 -10.32
C LEU A 63 4.23 -23.65 -10.83
N LYS A 64 3.62 -22.93 -11.76
CA LYS A 64 2.34 -23.33 -12.37
C LYS A 64 2.41 -24.56 -13.29
N LYS A 65 3.62 -25.08 -13.59
CA LYS A 65 3.74 -26.32 -14.37
C LYS A 65 3.32 -27.52 -13.53
N LYS A 66 2.63 -28.48 -14.17
CA LYS A 66 2.12 -29.69 -13.52
C LYS A 66 3.22 -30.44 -12.76
N GLY A 67 2.97 -30.79 -11.52
CA GLY A 67 3.87 -31.57 -10.66
C GLY A 67 5.07 -30.81 -10.10
N VAL A 68 5.18 -29.50 -10.33
CA VAL A 68 6.30 -28.71 -9.81
C VAL A 68 6.06 -28.33 -8.34
N GLU A 69 4.83 -27.95 -8.00
CA GLU A 69 4.49 -27.59 -6.62
C GLU A 69 4.67 -28.78 -5.68
N GLU A 70 4.21 -29.98 -6.07
CA GLU A 70 4.35 -31.22 -5.29
C GLU A 70 5.81 -31.60 -5.01
N ARG A 71 6.74 -31.22 -5.90
CA ARG A 71 8.17 -31.50 -5.72
C ARG A 71 8.89 -30.44 -4.88
N LEU A 72 8.42 -29.19 -4.96
CA LEU A 72 9.11 -28.04 -4.34
C LEU A 72 8.49 -27.61 -3.02
N PHE A 73 7.22 -27.91 -2.81
CA PHE A 73 6.52 -27.56 -1.57
C PHE A 73 6.56 -28.70 -0.57
N LYS A 74 6.54 -28.36 0.71
CA LYS A 74 6.38 -29.35 1.77
C LYS A 74 4.96 -29.95 1.70
N PRO A 75 4.80 -31.24 1.98
CA PRO A 75 3.48 -31.90 1.96
C PRO A 75 2.44 -31.13 2.76
N GLY A 76 1.29 -30.83 2.14
CA GLY A 76 0.20 -30.09 2.76
C GLY A 76 0.44 -28.58 2.93
N GLN A 77 1.54 -28.06 2.39
CA GLN A 77 1.86 -26.62 2.45
C GLN A 77 1.88 -26.01 1.05
N ARG A 78 1.62 -24.72 0.97
CA ARG A 78 1.73 -23.89 -0.26
C ARG A 78 3.04 -23.09 -0.26
N GLN A 79 4.09 -23.66 0.36
CA GLN A 79 5.36 -23.02 0.61
C GLN A 79 6.52 -24.01 0.40
N GLY A 80 7.54 -23.53 -0.28
CA GLY A 80 8.84 -24.19 -0.44
C GLY A 80 9.97 -23.31 0.07
N GLU A 81 11.16 -23.87 0.11
CA GLU A 81 12.37 -23.16 0.55
C GLU A 81 13.59 -23.50 -0.29
N SER A 82 14.47 -22.52 -0.45
CA SER A 82 15.82 -22.68 -0.97
C SER A 82 16.85 -22.39 0.13
N SER A 83 18.14 -22.43 -0.21
CA SER A 83 19.20 -22.08 0.76
C SER A 83 19.05 -20.68 1.35
N LYS A 84 18.51 -19.71 0.57
CA LYS A 84 18.44 -18.28 0.94
C LYS A 84 17.04 -17.70 0.99
N ALA A 85 16.03 -18.41 0.47
CA ALA A 85 14.68 -17.84 0.32
C ALA A 85 13.58 -18.82 0.74
N LEU A 86 12.51 -18.26 1.24
CA LEU A 86 11.18 -18.86 1.35
C LEU A 86 10.34 -18.38 0.18
N PHE A 87 9.62 -19.27 -0.49
CA PHE A 87 8.76 -18.91 -1.62
C PHE A 87 7.46 -19.71 -1.61
N GLY A 88 6.44 -19.20 -2.25
CA GLY A 88 5.13 -19.88 -2.30
C GLY A 88 3.98 -18.96 -2.69
N TRP A 89 2.79 -19.43 -2.33
CA TRP A 89 1.55 -18.72 -2.58
C TRP A 89 0.97 -18.16 -1.28
N ARG A 90 0.59 -16.89 -1.32
CA ARG A 90 -0.08 -16.21 -0.22
C ARG A 90 -1.40 -15.65 -0.71
N ASP A 91 -2.44 -15.92 0.03
CA ASP A 91 -3.74 -15.31 -0.21
C ASP A 91 -3.78 -13.92 0.45
N SER A 92 -4.33 -12.95 -0.28
CA SER A 92 -4.60 -11.64 0.30
C SER A 92 -5.73 -11.74 1.34
N ALA A 93 -5.83 -10.74 2.19
CA ALA A 93 -7.06 -10.55 2.96
C ALA A 93 -8.24 -10.45 2.00
N GLU A 94 -9.39 -10.95 2.44
CA GLU A 94 -10.63 -10.85 1.70
C GLU A 94 -10.97 -9.39 1.40
N SER A 95 -11.34 -9.11 0.16
CA SER A 95 -11.74 -7.79 -0.29
C SER A 95 -13.03 -7.85 -1.08
N LEU A 96 -13.80 -6.75 -1.10
CA LEU A 96 -15.01 -6.63 -1.89
C LEU A 96 -14.68 -6.01 -3.26
N ALA A 97 -14.84 -6.80 -4.33
CA ALA A 97 -14.78 -6.31 -5.70
C ALA A 97 -16.15 -5.82 -6.15
N THR A 98 -16.18 -4.72 -6.88
CA THR A 98 -17.38 -4.21 -7.56
C THR A 98 -17.64 -5.03 -8.80
N LEU A 99 -18.89 -5.46 -8.99
CA LEU A 99 -19.38 -6.08 -10.23
C LEU A 99 -19.90 -5.03 -11.22
N ASN A 100 -20.09 -3.79 -10.75
CA ASN A 100 -20.75 -2.71 -11.45
C ASN A 100 -19.79 -1.60 -11.86
N THR A 101 -20.21 -0.81 -12.86
CA THR A 101 -19.54 0.45 -13.23
C THR A 101 -19.63 1.49 -12.11
N LYS A 102 -18.86 2.59 -12.26
CA LYS A 102 -18.86 3.69 -11.29
C LYS A 102 -20.26 4.28 -11.13
N GLU A 103 -20.99 4.50 -12.25
CA GLU A 103 -22.35 5.05 -12.23
C GLU A 103 -23.31 4.20 -11.40
N LYS A 104 -23.26 2.88 -11.56
CA LYS A 104 -24.09 1.95 -10.78
C LYS A 104 -23.70 1.91 -9.30
N MET A 105 -22.44 2.20 -8.97
CA MET A 105 -22.03 2.33 -7.58
C MET A 105 -22.55 3.62 -6.95
N ASP A 106 -22.62 4.71 -7.71
CA ASP A 106 -23.22 5.97 -7.27
C ASP A 106 -24.74 5.81 -7.07
N GLU A 107 -25.43 5.08 -7.96
CA GLU A 107 -26.84 4.70 -7.77
C GLU A 107 -27.04 3.82 -6.54
N LEU A 108 -26.15 2.86 -6.30
CA LEU A 108 -26.18 2.03 -5.11
C LEU A 108 -26.02 2.89 -3.84
N ALA A 109 -25.11 3.85 -3.85
CA ALA A 109 -24.91 4.74 -2.71
C ALA A 109 -26.18 5.57 -2.41
N ARG A 110 -26.85 6.09 -3.45
CA ARG A 110 -28.13 6.80 -3.30
C ARG A 110 -29.21 5.87 -2.75
N ARG A 111 -29.36 4.67 -3.31
CA ARG A 111 -30.35 3.69 -2.82
C ARG A 111 -30.11 3.31 -1.36
N LEU A 112 -28.84 3.08 -0.95
CA LEU A 112 -28.50 2.79 0.44
C LEU A 112 -28.83 3.96 1.37
N TYR A 113 -28.67 5.19 0.90
CA TYR A 113 -29.09 6.39 1.63
C TYR A 113 -30.60 6.45 1.79
N ASP A 114 -31.36 6.24 0.71
CA ASP A 114 -32.82 6.26 0.71
C ASP A 114 -33.43 5.13 1.56
N GLU A 115 -32.77 3.96 1.60
CA GLU A 115 -33.14 2.83 2.46
C GLU A 115 -32.70 2.99 3.93
N ASN A 116 -32.14 4.15 4.30
CA ASN A 116 -31.62 4.46 5.64
C ASN A 116 -30.49 3.51 6.11
N LYS A 117 -29.75 2.94 5.17
CA LYS A 117 -28.58 2.08 5.41
C LYS A 117 -27.26 2.86 5.41
N THR A 118 -27.26 3.99 6.12
CA THR A 118 -26.15 4.94 6.15
C THR A 118 -24.85 4.39 6.73
N GLN A 119 -24.92 3.30 7.51
CA GLN A 119 -23.74 2.59 8.03
C GLN A 119 -22.82 2.00 6.94
N TYR A 120 -23.30 1.88 5.72
CA TYR A 120 -22.53 1.39 4.56
C TYR A 120 -22.03 2.52 3.64
N LEU A 121 -22.18 3.76 4.07
CA LEU A 121 -21.77 4.94 3.32
C LEU A 121 -20.61 5.66 4.02
N ILE A 122 -19.75 6.27 3.23
CA ILE A 122 -18.71 7.16 3.73
C ILE A 122 -19.33 8.52 4.01
N LEU A 123 -19.20 9.03 5.23
CA LEU A 123 -19.71 10.34 5.63
C LEU A 123 -19.03 11.45 4.81
N GLY A 124 -19.85 12.31 4.20
CA GLY A 124 -19.37 13.47 3.44
C GLY A 124 -19.15 13.24 1.94
N ALA A 125 -19.22 12.00 1.45
CA ALA A 125 -19.26 11.70 0.02
C ALA A 125 -20.28 10.58 -0.24
N PRO A 126 -21.10 10.64 -1.29
CA PRO A 126 -22.05 9.58 -1.61
C PRO A 126 -21.30 8.38 -2.20
N SER A 127 -20.51 7.72 -1.38
CA SER A 127 -19.72 6.54 -1.78
C SER A 127 -19.93 5.39 -0.80
N VAL A 128 -19.86 4.16 -1.34
CA VAL A 128 -20.09 2.95 -0.57
C VAL A 128 -18.87 2.61 0.27
N ASP A 129 -19.06 2.45 1.58
CA ASP A 129 -18.05 1.96 2.51
C ASP A 129 -17.97 0.42 2.46
N LYS A 130 -17.03 -0.09 1.68
CA LYS A 130 -16.80 -1.54 1.53
C LYS A 130 -16.29 -2.20 2.81
N ASP A 131 -15.59 -1.46 3.66
CA ASP A 131 -15.07 -2.00 4.91
C ASP A 131 -16.18 -2.16 5.96
N ALA A 132 -17.14 -1.23 6.00
CA ALA A 132 -18.33 -1.37 6.82
C ALA A 132 -19.20 -2.55 6.35
N ILE A 133 -19.41 -2.72 5.04
CA ILE A 133 -20.13 -3.87 4.45
C ILE A 133 -19.44 -5.20 4.80
N LYS A 134 -18.11 -5.23 4.69
CA LYS A 134 -17.33 -6.42 5.04
C LYS A 134 -17.48 -6.80 6.52
N LYS A 135 -17.42 -5.81 7.42
CA LYS A 135 -17.61 -6.01 8.87
C LYS A 135 -19.02 -6.48 9.22
N ALA A 136 -20.03 -6.09 8.43
CA ALA A 136 -21.42 -6.52 8.66
C ALA A 136 -21.65 -8.01 8.36
N GLY A 137 -20.71 -8.71 7.70
CA GLY A 137 -20.79 -10.16 7.48
C GLY A 137 -21.92 -10.59 6.54
N LEU A 138 -22.30 -9.74 5.58
CA LEU A 138 -23.38 -10.05 4.63
C LEU A 138 -23.10 -11.35 3.87
N SER A 139 -24.13 -12.10 3.54
CA SER A 139 -24.05 -13.29 2.69
C SER A 139 -23.66 -12.95 1.24
N ASP A 140 -23.18 -13.93 0.48
CA ASP A 140 -22.81 -13.72 -0.92
C ASP A 140 -23.99 -13.29 -1.80
N SER A 141 -25.21 -13.74 -1.47
CA SER A 141 -26.44 -13.31 -2.13
C SER A 141 -26.77 -11.84 -1.86
N GLU A 142 -26.61 -11.39 -0.62
CA GLU A 142 -26.81 -9.99 -0.25
C GLU A 142 -25.74 -9.10 -0.89
N LEU A 143 -24.49 -9.54 -0.94
CA LEU A 143 -23.41 -8.84 -1.65
C LEU A 143 -23.69 -8.75 -3.15
N ALA A 144 -24.15 -9.84 -3.77
CA ALA A 144 -24.51 -9.83 -5.19
C ALA A 144 -25.65 -8.83 -5.49
N ASN A 145 -26.66 -8.74 -4.62
CA ASN A 145 -27.74 -7.74 -4.73
C ASN A 145 -27.23 -6.30 -4.64
N LEU A 146 -26.12 -6.08 -3.93
CA LEU A 146 -25.41 -4.81 -3.86
C LEU A 146 -24.42 -4.62 -5.04
N GLY A 147 -24.32 -5.58 -5.97
CA GLY A 147 -23.35 -5.55 -7.06
C GLY A 147 -21.90 -5.68 -6.57
N LEU A 148 -21.70 -6.40 -5.47
CA LEU A 148 -20.40 -6.69 -4.86
C LEU A 148 -20.16 -8.20 -4.84
N ARG A 149 -18.90 -8.58 -4.76
CA ARG A 149 -18.50 -9.98 -4.51
C ARG A 149 -17.26 -10.02 -3.63
N ARG A 150 -17.13 -11.07 -2.85
CA ARG A 150 -15.89 -11.37 -2.12
C ARG A 150 -14.81 -11.82 -3.09
N THR A 151 -13.61 -11.35 -2.88
CA THR A 151 -12.44 -11.77 -3.66
C THR A 151 -11.24 -11.96 -2.75
N VAL A 152 -10.53 -13.06 -2.98
CA VAL A 152 -9.22 -13.33 -2.41
C VAL A 152 -8.26 -13.47 -3.57
N LYS A 153 -7.18 -12.70 -3.55
CA LYS A 153 -6.14 -12.77 -4.59
C LYS A 153 -5.00 -13.64 -4.07
N THR A 154 -4.70 -14.71 -4.78
CA THR A 154 -3.50 -15.49 -4.54
C THR A 154 -2.33 -14.87 -5.27
N SER A 155 -1.27 -14.56 -4.56
CA SER A 155 -0.04 -13.97 -5.10
C SER A 155 1.18 -14.83 -4.76
N PHE A 156 2.13 -14.86 -5.69
CA PHE A 156 3.44 -15.45 -5.44
C PHE A 156 4.24 -14.52 -4.51
N TYR A 157 4.97 -15.12 -3.57
CA TYR A 157 5.96 -14.42 -2.74
C TYR A 157 7.30 -15.13 -2.76
N CYS A 158 8.36 -14.38 -2.57
CA CYS A 158 9.72 -14.86 -2.35
C CYS A 158 10.40 -13.92 -1.35
N GLU A 159 10.75 -14.44 -0.18
CA GLU A 159 11.30 -13.68 0.94
C GLU A 159 12.64 -14.27 1.37
N LEU A 160 13.58 -13.45 1.86
CA LEU A 160 14.85 -13.92 2.39
C LEU A 160 14.63 -14.66 3.72
N LYS A 161 15.32 -15.80 3.93
CA LYS A 161 15.23 -16.58 5.17
C LYS A 161 15.72 -15.81 6.40
N ASP A 162 16.75 -14.99 6.23
CA ASP A 162 17.43 -14.31 7.35
C ASP A 162 16.79 -13.00 7.77
N ARG A 163 15.59 -12.68 7.26
CA ARG A 163 14.88 -11.45 7.64
C ARG A 163 14.01 -11.59 8.88
N VAL A 164 14.67 -11.80 10.03
CA VAL A 164 14.02 -11.55 11.34
C VAL A 164 14.08 -10.06 11.72
N ALA A 165 14.82 -9.22 11.02
CA ALA A 165 15.13 -7.85 11.49
C ALA A 165 14.79 -6.66 10.57
N THR A 166 14.47 -6.82 9.27
CA THR A 166 14.23 -5.64 8.42
C THR A 166 13.18 -5.91 7.34
N GLY A 167 12.10 -5.14 7.39
CA GLY A 167 11.06 -4.87 6.38
C GLY A 167 10.84 -5.86 5.23
N ARG A 168 9.62 -6.40 5.12
CA ARG A 168 9.14 -7.27 4.04
C ARG A 168 9.20 -6.58 2.68
N VAL A 169 9.84 -7.21 1.70
CA VAL A 169 9.69 -6.83 0.29
C VAL A 169 8.66 -7.76 -0.35
N THR A 170 7.45 -7.28 -0.54
CA THR A 170 6.44 -7.96 -1.36
C THR A 170 6.54 -7.46 -2.79
N ALA A 171 6.95 -8.31 -3.72
CA ALA A 171 6.79 -8.04 -5.15
C ALA A 171 5.33 -8.37 -5.52
N SER A 172 4.46 -7.36 -5.58
CA SER A 172 3.14 -7.48 -6.18
C SER A 172 3.30 -7.53 -7.70
N ALA A 173 3.18 -8.72 -8.29
CA ALA A 173 2.95 -8.84 -9.72
C ALA A 173 1.48 -8.51 -9.99
N LYS A 174 1.23 -7.40 -10.73
CA LYS A 174 -0.05 -7.07 -11.33
C LYS A 174 -0.31 -7.93 -12.54
#